data_3dbbab0c8e9f35c5aca36802c8153303
#
_entry.id   3dbbab0c8e9f35c5aca36802c8153303
#
_cell.length_a   1.000
_cell.length_b   1.000
_cell.length_c   1.000
_cell.angle_alpha   90.00
_cell.angle_beta   90.00
_cell.angle_gamma   90.00
#
_symmetry.space_group_name_H-M   'P 1'
#
loop_
_entity.id
_entity.type
_entity.pdbx_description
1 polymer ?
#
loop_
_entity_poly.entity_id
_entity_poly.type
_entity_poly.pdbx_seq_one_letter_code
_entity_poly.pdbx_strand_id
1 'polypeptide(L)'
;QNAGIATAYQEVNLCTNLSVGENVMLGHEKRGPFGIDWKKTHEAAKKYLAQMGLESIDPHTPLSSISIAMQQLVAIARAMVINAKVLILDEPTSSLDANEVRDLFAIMRKVRDSGVAILFVSHFLDQIYEITDRLTILRNGQFIKEVMTKDTRATNSSA
;
A
#
# COMPACT_ATOMS: atom_id res chain seq x y z
N GLN A 1 13.56 -7.82 -8.42
CA GLN A 1 13.32 -6.52 -7.75
C GLN A 1 14.01 -5.33 -8.45
N ASN A 2 14.79 -5.55 -9.50
CA ASN A 2 15.50 -4.47 -10.21
C ASN A 2 14.59 -3.59 -11.11
N ALA A 3 13.30 -3.89 -11.22
CA ALA A 3 12.36 -3.14 -12.09
C ALA A 3 11.57 -2.05 -11.36
N GLY A 4 11.78 -1.83 -10.05
CA GLY A 4 11.03 -0.83 -9.28
C GLY A 4 9.56 -1.19 -9.04
N ILE A 5 9.21 -2.48 -9.12
CA ILE A 5 7.85 -2.97 -8.87
C ILE A 5 7.77 -3.55 -7.47
N ALA A 6 6.83 -3.07 -6.66
CA ALA A 6 6.47 -3.65 -5.38
C ALA A 6 5.04 -4.20 -5.44
N THR A 7 4.82 -5.35 -4.83
CA THR A 7 3.52 -6.00 -4.79
C THR A 7 3.10 -6.21 -3.33
N ALA A 8 1.92 -5.77 -2.97
CA ALA A 8 1.25 -6.12 -1.73
C ALA A 8 0.05 -7.01 -2.08
N TYR A 9 0.15 -8.28 -1.75
CA TYR A 9 -0.92 -9.25 -1.96
C TYR A 9 -1.95 -9.19 -0.82
N GLN A 10 -3.10 -9.82 -1.02
CA GLN A 10 -4.15 -10.05 -0.02
C GLN A 10 -3.60 -10.73 1.25
N GLU A 11 -2.62 -11.64 1.10
CA GLU A 11 -1.74 -12.09 2.17
C GLU A 11 -0.48 -11.25 2.14
N VAL A 12 -0.44 -10.25 3.01
CA VAL A 12 0.69 -9.32 3.10
C VAL A 12 1.95 -10.12 3.42
N ASN A 13 2.95 -10.12 2.51
CA ASN A 13 4.26 -10.76 2.73
C ASN A 13 5.07 -10.03 3.81
N LEU A 14 4.45 -9.84 4.97
CA LEU A 14 5.05 -9.27 6.16
C LEU A 14 5.43 -10.38 7.16
N CYS A 15 6.51 -10.17 7.85
CA CYS A 15 6.97 -11.07 8.90
C CYS A 15 6.22 -10.73 10.20
N THR A 16 5.17 -11.48 10.53
CA THR A 16 4.30 -11.21 11.69
C THR A 16 5.02 -11.33 13.05
N ASN A 17 6.13 -12.03 13.08
CA ASN A 17 7.01 -12.17 14.25
C ASN A 17 8.03 -11.01 14.41
N LEU A 18 8.07 -10.09 13.49
CA LEU A 18 8.91 -8.89 13.55
C LEU A 18 8.07 -7.66 13.92
N SER A 19 8.76 -6.61 14.38
CA SER A 19 8.12 -5.31 14.63
C SER A 19 7.70 -4.60 13.33
N VAL A 20 6.86 -3.58 13.45
CA VAL A 20 6.50 -2.71 12.34
C VAL A 20 7.74 -2.11 11.69
N GLY A 21 8.66 -1.56 12.48
CA GLY A 21 9.88 -0.93 11.97
C GLY A 21 10.81 -1.89 11.24
N GLU A 22 10.95 -3.12 11.75
CA GLU A 22 11.71 -4.18 11.08
C GLU A 22 11.08 -4.57 9.74
N ASN A 23 9.74 -4.68 9.69
CA ASN A 23 9.02 -4.97 8.44
C ASN A 23 9.17 -3.85 7.41
N VAL A 24 9.01 -2.58 7.82
CA VAL A 24 9.17 -1.42 6.93
C VAL A 24 10.57 -1.36 6.33
N MET A 25 11.59 -1.63 7.14
CA MET A 25 13.00 -1.50 6.74
C MET A 25 13.64 -2.80 6.27
N LEU A 26 12.90 -3.88 6.14
CA LEU A 26 13.42 -5.21 5.81
C LEU A 26 14.24 -5.18 4.51
N GLY A 27 15.53 -5.58 4.62
CA GLY A 27 16.51 -5.51 3.53
C GLY A 27 17.13 -4.12 3.32
N HIS A 28 16.72 -3.11 4.11
CA HIS A 28 17.22 -1.74 4.08
C HIS A 28 17.62 -1.23 5.46
N GLU A 29 17.92 -2.16 6.38
CA GLU A 29 18.34 -1.86 7.74
C GLU A 29 19.59 -0.98 7.75
N LYS A 30 19.63 -0.04 8.68
CA LYS A 30 20.81 0.80 8.88
C LYS A 30 21.92 0.01 9.52
N ARG A 31 23.12 0.14 8.98
CA ARG A 31 24.32 -0.58 9.45
C ARG A 31 25.21 0.33 10.28
N GLY A 32 25.74 -0.25 11.35
CA GLY A 32 26.77 0.34 12.20
C GLY A 32 28.07 -0.47 12.13
N PRO A 33 29.09 -0.10 12.93
CA PRO A 33 30.39 -0.77 12.95
C PRO A 33 30.34 -2.27 13.33
N PHE A 34 29.30 -2.67 14.08
CA PHE A 34 29.16 -4.02 14.65
C PHE A 34 27.94 -4.79 14.09
N GLY A 35 27.36 -4.35 12.98
CA GLY A 35 26.20 -4.99 12.36
C GLY A 35 25.02 -4.05 12.15
N ILE A 36 23.77 -4.53 12.32
CA ILE A 36 22.58 -3.71 12.15
C ILE A 36 22.44 -2.76 13.34
N ASP A 37 22.28 -1.47 13.04
CA ASP A 37 21.94 -0.44 14.01
C ASP A 37 20.42 -0.33 14.15
N TRP A 38 19.86 -1.08 15.04
CA TRP A 38 18.41 -1.16 15.24
C TRP A 38 17.79 0.18 15.64
N LYS A 39 18.50 0.99 16.43
CA LYS A 39 18.03 2.32 16.81
C LYS A 39 17.84 3.21 15.57
N LYS A 40 18.86 3.31 14.73
CA LYS A 40 18.77 4.08 13.48
C LYS A 40 17.77 3.47 12.49
N THR A 41 17.61 2.15 12.49
CA THR A 41 16.65 1.46 11.65
C THR A 41 15.22 1.84 12.04
N HIS A 42 14.86 1.81 13.33
CA HIS A 42 13.55 2.23 13.82
C HIS A 42 13.31 3.74 13.63
N GLU A 43 14.32 4.59 13.84
CA GLU A 43 14.22 6.01 13.54
C GLU A 43 13.96 6.29 12.05
N ALA A 44 14.58 5.53 11.15
CA ALA A 44 14.30 5.61 9.72
C ALA A 44 12.88 5.14 9.38
N ALA A 45 12.44 4.00 9.95
CA ALA A 45 11.08 3.51 9.78
C ALA A 45 10.04 4.54 10.22
N LYS A 46 10.25 5.20 11.37
CA LYS A 46 9.38 6.26 11.88
C LYS A 46 9.24 7.42 10.89
N LYS A 47 10.31 7.81 10.21
CA LYS A 47 10.26 8.86 9.18
C LYS A 47 9.40 8.46 7.99
N TYR A 48 9.51 7.22 7.49
CA TYR A 48 8.68 6.74 6.39
C TYR A 48 7.20 6.65 6.79
N LEU A 49 6.92 6.15 7.99
CA LEU A 49 5.55 6.12 8.52
C LEU A 49 4.96 7.54 8.63
N ALA A 50 5.72 8.50 9.14
CA ALA A 50 5.28 9.90 9.25
C ALA A 50 5.00 10.54 7.88
N GLN A 51 5.80 10.27 6.86
CA GLN A 51 5.56 10.76 5.49
C GLN A 51 4.20 10.28 4.94
N MET A 52 3.72 9.14 5.42
CA MET A 52 2.41 8.60 5.05
C MET A 52 1.28 9.08 5.96
N GLY A 53 1.57 9.83 7.03
CA GLY A 53 0.59 10.24 8.05
C GLY A 53 0.28 9.13 9.06
N LEU A 54 1.24 8.22 9.28
CA LEU A 54 1.15 7.08 10.20
C LEU A 54 2.06 7.26 11.42
N GLU A 55 2.29 8.50 11.83
CA GLU A 55 3.15 8.85 12.97
C GLU A 55 2.67 8.30 14.31
N SER A 56 1.39 7.93 14.41
CA SER A 56 0.82 7.27 15.59
C SER A 56 1.29 5.82 15.78
N ILE A 57 1.83 5.19 14.74
CA ILE A 57 2.33 3.83 14.81
C ILE A 57 3.75 3.84 15.39
N ASP A 58 3.92 3.19 16.55
CA ASP A 58 5.26 2.97 17.11
C ASP A 58 5.99 1.88 16.29
N PRO A 59 7.18 2.17 15.72
CA PRO A 59 7.97 1.18 14.99
C PRO A 59 8.36 -0.06 15.80
N HIS A 60 8.36 0.02 17.13
CA HIS A 60 8.66 -1.11 18.01
C HIS A 60 7.48 -2.06 18.23
N THR A 61 6.27 -1.65 17.82
CA THR A 61 5.07 -2.47 17.98
C THR A 61 5.21 -3.77 17.20
N PRO A 62 4.91 -4.95 17.80
CA PRO A 62 4.86 -6.22 17.07
C PRO A 62 3.81 -6.15 15.96
N LEU A 63 4.17 -6.59 14.75
CA LEU A 63 3.23 -6.54 13.63
C LEU A 63 1.96 -7.35 13.88
N SER A 64 2.07 -8.48 14.60
CA SER A 64 0.93 -9.34 14.95
C SER A 64 -0.10 -8.67 15.87
N SER A 65 0.24 -7.55 16.51
CA SER A 65 -0.64 -6.83 17.44
C SER A 65 -1.45 -5.71 16.79
N ILE A 66 -1.21 -5.40 15.53
CA ILE A 66 -1.96 -4.36 14.79
C ILE A 66 -3.00 -5.00 13.86
N SER A 67 -4.06 -4.24 13.52
CA SER A 67 -5.13 -4.71 12.63
C SER A 67 -4.62 -5.02 11.23
N ILE A 68 -5.38 -5.83 10.48
CA ILE A 68 -5.07 -6.17 9.08
C ILE A 68 -4.96 -4.89 8.23
N ALA A 69 -5.85 -3.92 8.46
CA ALA A 69 -5.79 -2.61 7.80
C ALA A 69 -4.44 -1.93 8.02
N MET A 70 -3.97 -1.88 9.27
CA MET A 70 -2.68 -1.26 9.60
C MET A 70 -1.51 -2.06 9.01
N GLN A 71 -1.61 -3.38 8.93
CA GLN A 71 -0.61 -4.21 8.24
C GLN A 71 -0.52 -3.89 6.75
N GLN A 72 -1.65 -3.64 6.07
CA GLN A 72 -1.67 -3.15 4.68
C GLN A 72 -0.90 -1.84 4.53
N LEU A 73 -1.10 -0.90 5.45
CA LEU A 73 -0.38 0.38 5.44
C LEU A 73 1.12 0.21 5.66
N VAL A 74 1.53 -0.72 6.52
CA VAL A 74 2.95 -1.09 6.72
C VAL A 74 3.57 -1.66 5.43
N ALA A 75 2.84 -2.50 4.69
CA ALA A 75 3.30 -3.01 3.40
C ALA A 75 3.50 -1.90 2.35
N ILE A 76 2.61 -0.91 2.33
CA ILE A 76 2.74 0.26 1.47
C ILE A 76 3.95 1.11 1.90
N ALA A 77 4.16 1.31 3.21
CA ALA A 77 5.34 2.02 3.72
C ALA A 77 6.65 1.34 3.29
N ARG A 78 6.71 0.01 3.34
CA ARG A 78 7.85 -0.76 2.84
C ARG A 78 8.10 -0.52 1.34
N ALA A 79 7.05 -0.45 0.52
CA ALA A 79 7.19 -0.13 -0.90
C ALA A 79 7.84 1.24 -1.14
N MET A 80 7.58 2.22 -0.26
CA MET A 80 8.22 3.53 -0.31
C MET A 80 9.71 3.47 0.04
N VAL A 81 10.09 2.65 1.03
CA VAL A 81 11.51 2.47 1.41
C VAL A 81 12.34 1.94 0.25
N ILE A 82 11.80 1.01 -0.55
CA ILE A 82 12.49 0.44 -1.71
C ILE A 82 12.40 1.32 -2.97
N ASN A 83 11.85 2.54 -2.85
CA ASN A 83 11.63 3.46 -3.98
C ASN A 83 10.88 2.79 -5.15
N ALA A 84 9.84 2.04 -4.85
CA ALA A 84 9.02 1.40 -5.86
C ALA A 84 8.44 2.45 -6.82
N LYS A 85 8.45 2.13 -8.11
CA LYS A 85 7.81 2.95 -9.16
C LYS A 85 6.38 2.52 -9.41
N VAL A 86 6.11 1.24 -9.19
CA VAL A 86 4.78 0.64 -9.33
C VAL A 86 4.47 -0.15 -8.06
N LEU A 87 3.30 0.10 -7.50
CA LEU A 87 2.74 -0.64 -6.37
C LEU A 87 1.51 -1.40 -6.85
N ILE A 88 1.50 -2.72 -6.65
CA ILE A 88 0.36 -3.57 -6.99
C ILE A 88 -0.36 -3.94 -5.70
N LEU A 89 -1.63 -3.62 -5.61
CA LEU A 89 -2.52 -3.95 -4.50
C LEU A 89 -3.62 -4.90 -5.00
N ASP A 90 -3.59 -6.13 -4.52
CA ASP A 90 -4.56 -7.16 -4.89
C ASP A 90 -5.59 -7.34 -3.76
N GLU A 91 -6.85 -7.00 -4.04
CA GLU A 91 -7.99 -7.03 -3.11
C GLU A 91 -7.70 -6.40 -1.72
N PRO A 92 -7.06 -5.22 -1.64
CA PRO A 92 -6.53 -4.71 -0.37
C PRO A 92 -7.62 -4.27 0.61
N THR A 93 -8.88 -4.21 0.17
CA THR A 93 -10.02 -3.74 0.97
C THR A 93 -10.97 -4.86 1.41
N SER A 94 -10.70 -6.10 1.02
CA SER A 94 -11.64 -7.23 1.21
C SER A 94 -11.99 -7.52 2.69
N SER A 95 -11.11 -7.18 3.63
CA SER A 95 -11.27 -7.42 5.07
C SER A 95 -11.36 -6.13 5.89
N LEU A 96 -11.57 -4.97 5.22
CA LEU A 96 -11.57 -3.66 5.85
C LEU A 96 -12.98 -3.12 6.02
N ASP A 97 -13.21 -2.39 7.11
CA ASP A 97 -14.42 -1.60 7.27
C ASP A 97 -14.37 -0.29 6.46
N ALA A 98 -15.49 0.44 6.41
CA ALA A 98 -15.61 1.67 5.61
C ALA A 98 -14.66 2.79 6.06
N ASN A 99 -14.28 2.85 7.35
CA ASN A 99 -13.33 3.84 7.86
C ASN A 99 -11.92 3.48 7.43
N GLU A 100 -11.55 2.21 7.60
CA GLU A 100 -10.26 1.66 7.21
C GLU A 100 -10.02 1.79 5.70
N VAL A 101 -11.05 1.58 4.88
CA VAL A 101 -10.99 1.82 3.42
C VAL A 101 -10.70 3.28 3.12
N ARG A 102 -11.35 4.23 3.82
CA ARG A 102 -11.08 5.66 3.62
C ARG A 102 -9.64 6.04 3.98
N ASP A 103 -9.12 5.49 5.07
CA ASP A 103 -7.75 5.73 5.51
C ASP A 103 -6.74 5.16 4.52
N LEU A 104 -6.98 3.94 4.02
CA LEU A 104 -6.18 3.32 2.96
C LEU A 104 -6.17 4.18 1.70
N PHE A 105 -7.33 4.66 1.25
CA PHE A 105 -7.45 5.50 0.06
C PHE A 105 -6.74 6.85 0.23
N ALA A 106 -6.79 7.45 1.42
CA ALA A 106 -6.05 8.68 1.71
C ALA A 106 -4.54 8.47 1.55
N ILE A 107 -4.03 7.33 2.02
CA ILE A 107 -2.61 6.99 1.89
C ILE A 107 -2.25 6.64 0.44
N MET A 108 -3.09 5.90 -0.27
CA MET A 108 -2.87 5.62 -1.70
C MET A 108 -2.77 6.91 -2.52
N ARG A 109 -3.62 7.91 -2.24
CA ARG A 109 -3.52 9.23 -2.90
C ARG A 109 -2.18 9.91 -2.63
N LYS A 110 -1.70 9.90 -1.38
CA LYS A 110 -0.37 10.44 -1.03
C LYS A 110 0.76 9.72 -1.77
N VAL A 111 0.71 8.39 -1.83
CA VAL A 111 1.71 7.57 -2.53
C VAL A 111 1.70 7.85 -4.02
N ARG A 112 0.52 7.94 -4.65
CA ARG A 112 0.36 8.35 -6.07
C ARG A 112 0.95 9.75 -6.30
N ASP A 113 0.64 10.71 -5.43
CA ASP A 113 1.09 12.10 -5.56
C ASP A 113 2.61 12.23 -5.38
N SER A 114 3.26 11.24 -4.75
CA SER A 114 4.72 11.13 -4.70
C SER A 114 5.34 10.55 -5.99
N GLY A 115 4.54 10.23 -7.00
CA GLY A 115 4.98 9.74 -8.31
C GLY A 115 5.02 8.22 -8.47
N VAL A 116 4.39 7.48 -7.56
CA VAL A 116 4.26 6.01 -7.65
C VAL A 116 2.99 5.66 -8.42
N ALA A 117 3.09 4.84 -9.45
CA ALA A 117 1.93 4.28 -10.13
C ALA A 117 1.32 3.15 -9.28
N ILE A 118 -0.01 3.16 -9.11
CA ILE A 118 -0.70 2.13 -8.32
C ILE A 118 -1.60 1.31 -9.24
N LEU A 119 -1.39 -0.01 -9.24
CA LEU A 119 -2.30 -0.98 -9.83
C LEU A 119 -3.19 -1.55 -8.71
N PHE A 120 -4.45 -1.16 -8.72
CA PHE A 120 -5.46 -1.56 -7.75
C PHE A 120 -6.37 -2.62 -8.37
N VAL A 121 -6.30 -3.85 -7.86
CA VAL A 121 -7.16 -4.97 -8.31
C VAL A 121 -8.26 -5.15 -7.29
N SER A 122 -9.52 -5.09 -7.72
CA SER A 122 -10.69 -5.27 -6.85
C SER A 122 -11.92 -5.65 -7.68
N HIS A 123 -12.92 -6.23 -7.02
CA HIS A 123 -14.26 -6.47 -7.58
C HIS A 123 -15.30 -5.50 -7.04
N PHE A 124 -14.92 -4.58 -6.14
CA PHE A 124 -15.81 -3.54 -5.58
C PHE A 124 -15.84 -2.31 -6.49
N LEU A 125 -16.82 -2.23 -7.38
CA LEU A 125 -16.91 -1.19 -8.41
C LEU A 125 -16.93 0.23 -7.83
N ASP A 126 -17.67 0.46 -6.73
CA ASP A 126 -17.75 1.78 -6.09
C ASP A 126 -16.37 2.28 -5.66
N GLN A 127 -15.56 1.39 -5.09
CA GLN A 127 -14.19 1.68 -4.69
C GLN A 127 -13.29 1.98 -5.89
N ILE A 128 -13.41 1.17 -6.95
CA ILE A 128 -12.66 1.38 -8.19
C ILE A 128 -12.98 2.78 -8.75
N TYR A 129 -14.25 3.16 -8.85
CA TYR A 129 -14.65 4.49 -9.33
C TYR A 129 -14.20 5.63 -8.42
N GLU A 130 -14.02 5.38 -7.13
CA GLU A 130 -13.57 6.40 -6.18
C GLU A 130 -12.07 6.69 -6.30
N ILE A 131 -11.24 5.64 -6.44
CA ILE A 131 -9.78 5.75 -6.26
C ILE A 131 -8.98 5.74 -7.56
N THR A 132 -9.55 5.23 -8.67
CA THR A 132 -8.80 5.03 -9.90
C THR A 132 -9.02 6.15 -10.92
N ASP A 133 -8.00 6.43 -11.73
CA ASP A 133 -8.08 7.35 -12.87
C ASP A 133 -8.48 6.59 -14.14
N ARG A 134 -8.10 5.33 -14.23
CA ARG A 134 -8.29 4.46 -15.40
C ARG A 134 -8.67 3.05 -14.95
N LEU A 135 -9.60 2.44 -15.65
CA LEU A 135 -10.14 1.11 -15.37
C LEU A 135 -9.89 0.18 -16.55
N THR A 136 -9.26 -0.95 -16.28
CA THR A 136 -9.14 -2.06 -17.24
C THR A 136 -10.04 -3.20 -16.80
N ILE A 137 -10.92 -3.65 -17.66
CA ILE A 137 -11.87 -4.74 -17.39
C ILE A 137 -11.33 -6.03 -17.98
N LEU A 138 -11.20 -7.04 -17.12
CA LEU A 138 -10.84 -8.41 -17.50
C LEU A 138 -12.03 -9.34 -17.26
N ARG A 139 -12.22 -10.32 -18.14
CA ARG A 139 -13.21 -11.38 -17.98
C ARG A 139 -12.59 -12.72 -18.38
N ASN A 140 -12.58 -13.69 -17.48
CA ASN A 140 -11.98 -15.02 -17.71
C ASN A 140 -10.52 -14.92 -18.21
N GLY A 141 -9.73 -14.01 -17.64
CA GLY A 141 -8.34 -13.78 -18.04
C GLY A 141 -8.14 -13.05 -19.36
N GLN A 142 -9.22 -12.63 -20.03
CA GLN A 142 -9.16 -11.91 -21.31
C GLN A 142 -9.43 -10.43 -21.11
N PHE A 143 -8.65 -9.58 -21.77
CA PHE A 143 -8.89 -8.15 -21.85
C PHE A 143 -10.21 -7.86 -22.57
N ILE A 144 -11.08 -7.08 -21.96
CA ILE A 144 -12.35 -6.66 -22.54
C ILE A 144 -12.27 -5.21 -23.01
N LYS A 145 -11.95 -4.29 -22.10
CA LYS A 145 -11.98 -2.86 -22.36
C LYS A 145 -11.13 -2.10 -21.36
N GLU A 146 -10.60 -0.97 -21.79
CA GLU A 146 -10.02 0.06 -20.96
C GLU A 146 -10.83 1.37 -21.10
N VAL A 147 -11.09 2.04 -19.99
CA VAL A 147 -11.86 3.29 -19.95
C VAL A 147 -11.29 4.24 -18.90
N MET A 148 -11.44 5.54 -19.14
CA MET A 148 -11.20 6.54 -18.10
C MET A 148 -12.36 6.53 -17.10
N THR A 149 -12.06 6.50 -15.82
CA THR A 149 -13.08 6.41 -14.75
C THR A 149 -14.04 7.60 -14.80
N LYS A 150 -13.57 8.78 -15.19
CA LYS A 150 -14.38 9.98 -15.36
C LYS A 150 -15.49 9.82 -16.41
N ASP A 151 -15.21 9.14 -17.50
CA ASP A 151 -16.15 8.99 -18.62
C ASP A 151 -17.27 8.01 -18.26
N THR A 152 -16.99 7.04 -17.42
CA THR A 152 -17.97 6.02 -17.02
C THR A 152 -18.96 6.53 -15.97
N ARG A 153 -18.57 7.51 -15.14
CA ARG A 153 -19.49 8.17 -14.20
C ARG A 153 -20.58 8.97 -14.91
N ALA A 154 -20.26 9.58 -16.05
CA ALA A 154 -21.21 10.37 -16.81
C ALA A 154 -22.35 9.54 -17.41
N THR A 155 -22.12 8.26 -17.72
CA THR A 155 -23.15 7.38 -18.30
C THR A 155 -24.12 6.79 -17.27
N ASN A 156 -23.75 6.70 -15.99
CA ASN A 156 -24.60 6.18 -14.91
C ASN A 156 -25.49 7.26 -14.25
N SER A 157 -25.26 8.55 -14.53
CA SER A 157 -26.09 9.64 -14.01
C SER A 157 -27.28 9.99 -14.91
N SER A 158 -27.49 9.25 -16.02
CA SER A 158 -28.52 9.52 -17.05
C SER A 158 -29.54 8.37 -17.18
N ALA A 159 -29.65 7.47 -16.18
CA ALA A 159 -30.65 6.39 -16.17
C ALA A 159 -31.56 6.48 -14.96
#